data_83b76e6c04457240262b802a12f287af
#
_entry.id   83b76e6c04457240262b802a12f287af
#
_cell.length_a   1.000
_cell.length_b   1.000
_cell.length_c   1.000
_cell.angle_alpha   90.00
_cell.angle_beta   90.00
_cell.angle_gamma   90.00
#
_symmetry.space_group_name_H-M   'P 1'
#
loop_
_entity.id
_entity.type
_entity.pdbx_description
1 polymer ?
#
loop_
_entity_poly.entity_id
_entity_poly.type
_entity_poly.pdbx_seq_one_letter_code
_entity_poly.pdbx_strand_id
1 'polypeptide(L)'
;MKAKLFLIPAAISVFCAAAPCAEACTTTIVTKGASADGVVCVTHSNDAFSSDPNIVYVPAKDHPEGSMRAVYPCAIAWDELPEYECYENPRLVAPERADAYDYPWKKRTKPLGDIPEAAHTYAYIDGDYGVMNEHGLMLGECTNNSAHLEYLEPKEGHGIFYASELGRVALERCRTAREAIRLMGEMIDTYGLWGTGETLLVADKEEGWVLEMQPTPTGKGGFWIAQRVPDGEFFVAANQFRIRAIRPNDPDQIFNPRLPDMLKEAGWAACDKKGNLDWVLSMKAVEDYHPYYSLRRVWRALSLAAPSAKLPAKVKNWDTDAYPFSVRPDHPMTLAEIMDLHRDAYEGTPIDRREGNGAGLFASPYRYGDSKWERTITARHIAYTWITQADDSLPCPMFWLSMNAPAESVYIPFAVAPLPEAYEKADRTKCDMTKAWWISQQVTILTRGYYSALSPVVRDAAHEWERRSAKLVTASARQSAEEFAQTLRENAGRVLADWRELHGRLLSVNDGDRRIDYDGAHRPAADKVEKY
;
A
#
# COMPACT_ATOMS: atom_id res chain seq x y z
N MET A 1 50.14 -15.42 50.93
CA MET A 1 49.48 -15.96 49.72
C MET A 1 48.35 -15.01 49.34
N LYS A 2 48.54 -14.22 48.28
CA LYS A 2 47.49 -13.27 47.78
C LYS A 2 46.84 -13.92 46.58
N ALA A 3 45.54 -14.25 46.69
CA ALA A 3 44.73 -14.73 45.57
C ALA A 3 44.33 -13.55 44.70
N LYS A 4 44.74 -13.58 43.41
CA LYS A 4 44.26 -12.64 42.40
C LYS A 4 42.96 -13.15 41.79
N LEU A 5 41.88 -12.40 42.03
CA LEU A 5 40.60 -12.62 41.37
C LEU A 5 40.68 -12.04 39.94
N PHE A 6 40.58 -12.89 38.93
CA PHE A 6 40.42 -12.47 37.54
C PHE A 6 38.93 -12.27 37.27
N LEU A 7 38.52 -11.04 37.09
CA LEU A 7 37.21 -10.70 36.53
C LEU A 7 37.34 -10.76 35.00
N ILE A 8 36.66 -11.71 34.39
CA ILE A 8 36.43 -11.75 32.94
C ILE A 8 35.15 -10.91 32.67
N PRO A 9 35.22 -9.86 31.88
CA PRO A 9 34.02 -9.19 31.43
C PRO A 9 33.34 -10.06 30.36
N ALA A 10 32.20 -10.65 30.70
CA ALA A 10 31.32 -11.24 29.71
C ALA A 10 30.66 -10.07 28.92
N ALA A 11 31.15 -9.81 27.73
CA ALA A 11 30.47 -8.99 26.76
C ALA A 11 29.23 -9.76 26.28
N ILE A 12 28.08 -9.44 26.82
CA ILE A 12 26.80 -9.87 26.27
C ILE A 12 26.57 -9.00 25.04
N SER A 13 26.95 -9.51 23.88
CA SER A 13 26.48 -8.99 22.60
C SER A 13 25.00 -9.33 22.49
N VAL A 14 24.14 -8.37 22.82
CA VAL A 14 22.74 -8.41 22.43
C VAL A 14 22.70 -8.20 20.93
N PHE A 15 22.70 -9.29 20.18
CA PHE A 15 22.21 -9.27 18.81
C PHE A 15 20.72 -8.97 18.89
N CYS A 16 20.33 -7.72 18.79
CA CYS A 16 19.03 -7.39 18.26
C CYS A 16 19.06 -7.80 16.79
N ALA A 17 18.68 -9.03 16.50
CA ALA A 17 18.17 -9.34 15.18
C ALA A 17 16.94 -8.44 15.02
N ALA A 18 17.08 -7.33 14.30
CA ALA A 18 15.94 -6.61 13.75
C ALA A 18 15.29 -7.63 12.82
N ALA A 19 14.14 -8.18 13.24
CA ALA A 19 13.29 -8.89 12.31
C ALA A 19 13.04 -7.93 11.14
N PRO A 20 13.17 -8.37 9.89
CA PRO A 20 12.82 -7.53 8.76
C PRO A 20 11.42 -7.00 9.04
N CYS A 21 11.29 -5.67 9.04
CA CYS A 21 9.99 -5.03 9.23
C CYS A 21 9.21 -5.35 7.95
N ALA A 22 8.35 -6.38 8.01
CA ALA A 22 7.51 -6.74 6.88
C ALA A 22 6.74 -5.49 6.47
N GLU A 23 7.00 -4.99 5.28
CA GLU A 23 6.19 -3.97 4.65
C GLU A 23 4.78 -4.55 4.53
N ALA A 24 3.79 -3.78 4.93
CA ALA A 24 2.50 -4.37 5.18
C ALA A 24 1.39 -3.44 4.73
N CYS A 25 0.93 -3.61 3.51
CA CYS A 25 -0.05 -2.77 2.84
C CYS A 25 -1.49 -3.26 3.06
N THR A 26 -2.47 -2.38 2.85
CA THR A 26 -3.88 -2.73 2.66
C THR A 26 -4.33 -2.12 1.35
N THR A 27 -4.85 -2.96 0.45
CA THR A 27 -5.22 -2.54 -0.90
C THR A 27 -6.59 -3.10 -1.27
N THR A 28 -7.39 -2.30 -1.99
CA THR A 28 -8.77 -2.67 -2.34
C THR A 28 -9.11 -2.36 -3.80
N ILE A 29 -10.06 -3.12 -4.35
CA ILE A 29 -10.76 -2.79 -5.59
C ILE A 29 -12.23 -2.59 -5.27
N VAL A 30 -12.78 -1.47 -5.70
CA VAL A 30 -14.22 -1.24 -5.81
C VAL A 30 -14.56 -1.25 -7.29
N THR A 31 -15.28 -2.25 -7.76
CA THR A 31 -15.66 -2.34 -9.17
C THR A 31 -16.75 -1.35 -9.54
N LYS A 32 -16.97 -1.12 -10.81
CA LYS A 32 -17.92 -0.13 -11.34
C LYS A 32 -19.32 -0.26 -10.75
N GLY A 33 -19.85 -1.48 -10.70
CA GLY A 33 -21.18 -1.74 -10.12
C GLY A 33 -21.24 -1.72 -8.58
N ALA A 34 -20.08 -1.66 -7.90
CA ALA A 34 -19.98 -1.55 -6.44
C ALA A 34 -19.74 -0.11 -5.97
N SER A 35 -19.39 0.80 -6.87
CA SER A 35 -19.12 2.21 -6.60
C SER A 35 -20.38 3.07 -6.73
N ALA A 36 -20.57 4.02 -5.84
CA ALA A 36 -21.70 4.96 -5.90
C ALA A 36 -21.62 5.92 -7.11
N ASP A 37 -20.39 6.24 -7.52
CA ASP A 37 -20.13 7.11 -8.69
C ASP A 37 -20.06 6.31 -10.00
N GLY A 38 -20.20 4.97 -9.95
CA GLY A 38 -20.13 4.11 -11.12
C GLY A 38 -18.75 4.05 -11.78
N VAL A 39 -17.68 4.29 -11.02
CA VAL A 39 -16.29 4.23 -11.48
C VAL A 39 -15.52 3.14 -10.74
N VAL A 40 -14.53 2.55 -11.41
CA VAL A 40 -13.61 1.62 -10.76
C VAL A 40 -12.63 2.40 -9.90
N CYS A 41 -12.43 1.96 -8.66
CA CYS A 41 -11.43 2.52 -7.76
C CYS A 41 -10.44 1.45 -7.32
N VAL A 42 -9.16 1.79 -7.29
CA VAL A 42 -8.10 1.01 -6.64
C VAL A 42 -7.51 1.84 -5.52
N THR A 43 -7.29 1.21 -4.37
CA THR A 43 -6.63 1.87 -3.24
C THR A 43 -5.34 1.15 -2.88
N HIS A 44 -4.43 1.88 -2.22
CA HIS A 44 -3.24 1.30 -1.63
C HIS A 44 -2.79 2.15 -0.45
N SER A 45 -2.42 1.52 0.66
CA SER A 45 -1.67 2.15 1.74
C SER A 45 -0.24 1.63 1.73
N ASN A 46 0.74 2.53 1.69
CA ASN A 46 2.15 2.15 1.75
C ASN A 46 2.62 2.16 3.22
N ASP A 47 2.75 0.97 3.77
CA ASP A 47 2.90 0.77 5.21
C ASP A 47 4.31 0.31 5.56
N ALA A 48 5.30 1.18 5.40
CA ALA A 48 6.68 0.91 5.75
C ALA A 48 7.35 2.08 6.47
N PHE A 49 8.15 1.79 7.49
CA PHE A 49 8.92 2.80 8.21
C PHE A 49 10.02 3.43 7.35
N SER A 50 10.49 2.70 6.36
CA SER A 50 11.56 3.09 5.45
C SER A 50 11.08 3.61 4.10
N SER A 51 9.76 3.65 3.85
CA SER A 51 9.20 4.13 2.58
C SER A 51 9.67 5.52 2.21
N ASP A 52 9.87 5.73 0.93
CA ASP A 52 10.05 7.06 0.36
C ASP A 52 8.70 7.81 0.36
N PRO A 53 8.62 8.98 1.00
CA PRO A 53 7.37 9.73 1.08
C PRO A 53 7.03 10.49 -0.20
N ASN A 54 7.85 10.40 -1.23
CA ASN A 54 7.69 11.17 -2.44
C ASN A 54 6.73 10.49 -3.43
N ILE A 55 5.88 11.29 -4.04
CA ILE A 55 5.05 10.91 -5.18
C ILE A 55 5.47 11.78 -6.34
N VAL A 56 5.77 11.18 -7.48
CA VAL A 56 6.34 11.89 -8.62
C VAL A 56 5.59 11.61 -9.90
N TYR A 57 5.58 12.59 -10.78
CA TYR A 57 5.10 12.47 -12.15
C TYR A 57 6.24 12.04 -13.06
N VAL A 58 6.06 10.96 -13.79
CA VAL A 58 6.96 10.49 -14.85
C VAL A 58 6.34 10.86 -16.20
N PRO A 59 6.97 11.73 -17.01
CA PRO A 59 6.41 12.16 -18.28
C PRO A 59 6.42 11.04 -19.32
N ALA A 60 5.49 11.11 -20.27
CA ALA A 60 5.54 10.30 -21.49
C ALA A 60 6.81 10.60 -22.29
N LYS A 61 7.34 9.59 -22.97
CA LYS A 61 8.60 9.71 -23.70
C LYS A 61 8.66 8.79 -24.90
N ASP A 62 9.20 9.32 -26.02
CA ASP A 62 9.60 8.53 -27.17
C ASP A 62 11.05 8.06 -27.03
N HIS A 63 11.31 6.82 -27.39
CA HIS A 63 12.61 6.19 -27.25
C HIS A 63 13.18 5.79 -28.61
N PRO A 64 14.51 5.94 -28.84
CA PRO A 64 15.15 5.46 -30.05
C PRO A 64 14.97 3.94 -30.23
N GLU A 65 14.96 3.50 -31.51
CA GLU A 65 14.94 2.08 -31.82
C GLU A 65 16.13 1.34 -31.22
N GLY A 66 15.89 0.18 -30.64
CA GLY A 66 16.91 -0.62 -29.98
C GLY A 66 17.33 -0.14 -28.58
N SER A 67 16.64 0.86 -28.02
CA SER A 67 16.84 1.28 -26.64
C SER A 67 16.56 0.13 -25.67
N MET A 68 17.28 0.14 -24.55
CA MET A 68 17.08 -0.81 -23.44
C MET A 68 16.62 -0.06 -22.18
N ARG A 69 15.71 -0.68 -21.46
CA ARG A 69 15.20 -0.21 -20.16
C ARG A 69 15.89 -0.96 -19.05
N ALA A 70 16.61 -0.27 -18.20
CA ALA A 70 17.17 -0.83 -16.99
C ALA A 70 16.07 -1.22 -15.99
N VAL A 71 16.27 -2.36 -15.30
CA VAL A 71 15.40 -2.86 -14.23
C VAL A 71 16.18 -2.78 -12.92
N TYR A 72 15.63 -2.04 -11.96
CA TYR A 72 16.30 -1.73 -10.71
C TYR A 72 15.74 -2.54 -9.54
N PRO A 73 16.55 -2.84 -8.51
CA PRO A 73 16.05 -3.41 -7.26
C PRO A 73 15.19 -2.38 -6.51
N CYS A 74 14.35 -2.88 -5.60
CA CYS A 74 13.56 -2.04 -4.69
C CYS A 74 14.18 -1.99 -3.29
N ALA A 75 13.58 -1.25 -2.35
CA ALA A 75 14.06 -1.05 -0.98
C ALA A 75 14.29 -2.34 -0.17
N ILE A 76 13.58 -3.41 -0.50
CA ILE A 76 13.72 -4.70 0.23
C ILE A 76 15.13 -5.30 0.13
N ALA A 77 15.93 -4.91 -0.88
CA ALA A 77 17.26 -5.47 -1.13
C ALA A 77 18.41 -4.77 -0.40
N TRP A 78 18.19 -3.68 0.29
CA TRP A 78 19.21 -2.74 0.76
C TRP A 78 20.21 -3.29 1.78
N ASP A 79 19.76 -4.10 2.75
CA ASP A 79 20.65 -4.61 3.80
C ASP A 79 21.56 -5.74 3.31
N GLU A 80 21.20 -6.42 2.23
CA GLU A 80 21.84 -7.65 1.76
C GLU A 80 22.73 -7.43 0.54
N LEU A 81 22.52 -6.35 -0.20
CA LEU A 81 23.23 -6.06 -1.45
C LEU A 81 23.74 -4.61 -1.47
N PRO A 82 24.77 -4.29 -0.69
CA PRO A 82 25.29 -2.92 -0.59
C PRO A 82 25.80 -2.35 -1.92
N GLU A 83 26.15 -3.19 -2.89
CA GLU A 83 26.53 -2.75 -4.23
C GLU A 83 25.37 -2.20 -5.07
N TYR A 84 24.13 -2.55 -4.72
CA TYR A 84 22.93 -2.03 -5.37
C TYR A 84 22.39 -0.75 -4.71
N GLU A 85 22.82 -0.43 -3.51
CA GLU A 85 22.54 0.81 -2.76
C GLU A 85 21.14 1.39 -2.95
N CYS A 86 20.11 0.59 -2.67
CA CYS A 86 18.71 1.01 -2.79
C CYS A 86 18.20 1.78 -1.56
N TYR A 87 19.03 2.47 -0.84
CA TYR A 87 18.65 3.13 0.41
C TYR A 87 17.47 4.07 0.24
N GLU A 88 16.48 3.91 1.09
CA GLU A 88 15.39 4.85 1.37
C GLU A 88 14.68 5.51 0.16
N ASN A 89 15.16 5.26 -1.05
CA ASN A 89 14.54 5.73 -2.27
C ASN A 89 14.67 4.65 -3.36
N PRO A 90 13.90 3.57 -3.24
CA PRO A 90 14.00 2.38 -4.08
C PRO A 90 13.70 2.63 -5.55
N ARG A 91 13.03 3.76 -5.83
CA ARG A 91 12.70 4.13 -7.20
C ARG A 91 13.70 5.11 -7.81
N LEU A 92 14.90 5.17 -7.31
CA LEU A 92 16.01 5.84 -7.97
C LEU A 92 16.30 5.19 -9.30
N VAL A 93 15.27 5.15 -10.06
CA VAL A 93 15.28 4.87 -11.46
C VAL A 93 16.05 5.95 -12.16
N ALA A 94 16.49 5.62 -13.31
CA ALA A 94 17.29 6.47 -14.13
C ALA A 94 16.75 7.90 -14.21
N PRO A 95 17.57 8.93 -13.99
CA PRO A 95 17.20 10.34 -14.14
C PRO A 95 16.57 10.67 -15.48
N GLU A 96 16.89 9.89 -16.51
CA GLU A 96 16.29 10.00 -17.82
C GLU A 96 14.78 9.77 -17.86
N ARG A 97 14.17 9.25 -16.79
CA ARG A 97 12.72 9.08 -16.69
C ARG A 97 12.04 10.30 -16.12
N ALA A 98 12.60 10.82 -15.02
CA ALA A 98 12.12 12.04 -14.41
C ALA A 98 13.24 12.66 -13.56
N ASP A 99 13.46 13.97 -13.69
CA ASP A 99 14.45 14.72 -12.92
C ASP A 99 14.20 14.62 -11.41
N ALA A 100 12.93 14.42 -11.00
CA ALA A 100 12.55 14.21 -9.62
C ALA A 100 13.25 13.01 -8.96
N TYR A 101 13.73 12.05 -9.74
CA TYR A 101 14.49 10.90 -9.24
C TYR A 101 15.98 11.17 -9.04
N ASP A 102 16.52 12.27 -9.54
CA ASP A 102 17.94 12.59 -9.38
C ASP A 102 18.19 13.30 -8.05
N TYR A 103 18.38 12.52 -7.01
CA TYR A 103 18.70 13.01 -5.68
C TYR A 103 20.21 13.14 -5.50
N PRO A 104 20.74 14.36 -5.39
CA PRO A 104 22.20 14.60 -5.38
C PRO A 104 22.93 14.01 -4.18
N TRP A 105 22.20 13.66 -3.12
CA TRP A 105 22.77 13.07 -1.89
C TRP A 105 22.76 11.54 -1.87
N LYS A 106 22.24 10.90 -2.92
CA LYS A 106 22.15 9.43 -2.99
C LYS A 106 22.98 8.92 -4.15
N LYS A 107 23.62 7.78 -3.93
CA LYS A 107 24.29 7.08 -5.00
C LYS A 107 23.25 6.44 -5.93
N ARG A 108 23.57 6.34 -7.20
CA ARG A 108 22.73 5.64 -8.17
C ARG A 108 22.72 4.15 -7.84
N THR A 109 21.53 3.57 -7.85
CA THR A 109 21.34 2.13 -7.75
C THR A 109 21.84 1.45 -9.02
N LYS A 110 22.52 0.31 -8.88
CA LYS A 110 22.92 -0.52 -9.99
C LYS A 110 21.73 -1.32 -10.52
N PRO A 111 21.47 -1.38 -11.85
CA PRO A 111 20.41 -2.22 -12.38
C PRO A 111 20.72 -3.72 -12.21
N LEU A 112 19.66 -4.52 -12.04
CA LEU A 112 19.73 -5.99 -12.01
C LEU A 112 19.84 -6.59 -13.42
N GLY A 113 19.34 -5.87 -14.42
CA GLY A 113 19.36 -6.27 -15.83
C GLY A 113 18.63 -5.25 -16.68
N ASP A 114 18.48 -5.56 -17.95
CA ASP A 114 17.83 -4.72 -18.95
C ASP A 114 16.78 -5.50 -19.72
N ILE A 115 15.72 -4.81 -20.16
CA ILE A 115 14.71 -5.31 -21.08
C ILE A 115 14.63 -4.41 -22.30
N PRO A 116 14.12 -4.87 -23.44
CA PRO A 116 13.84 -3.99 -24.59
C PRO A 116 12.92 -2.84 -24.17
N GLU A 117 13.28 -1.61 -24.54
CA GLU A 117 12.44 -0.44 -24.31
C GLU A 117 11.28 -0.39 -25.30
N ALA A 118 10.13 0.14 -24.87
CA ALA A 118 9.04 0.45 -25.78
C ALA A 118 9.40 1.68 -26.63
N ALA A 119 8.88 1.75 -27.86
CA ALA A 119 9.09 2.93 -28.72
C ALA A 119 8.50 4.22 -28.10
N HIS A 120 7.44 4.07 -27.31
CA HIS A 120 6.79 5.14 -26.56
C HIS A 120 6.38 4.63 -25.19
N THR A 121 6.66 5.39 -24.13
CA THR A 121 6.19 5.14 -22.78
C THR A 121 5.19 6.21 -22.36
N TYR A 122 4.12 5.78 -21.68
CA TYR A 122 3.06 6.67 -21.20
C TYR A 122 3.48 7.43 -19.96
N ALA A 123 2.87 8.59 -19.75
CA ALA A 123 3.02 9.32 -18.51
C ALA A 123 2.29 8.61 -17.36
N TYR A 124 2.89 8.63 -16.17
CA TYR A 124 2.30 8.01 -15.00
C TYR A 124 2.72 8.70 -13.69
N ILE A 125 1.98 8.41 -12.64
CA ILE A 125 2.32 8.76 -11.26
C ILE A 125 3.00 7.57 -10.62
N ASP A 126 4.14 7.82 -9.98
CA ASP A 126 4.94 6.83 -9.29
C ASP A 126 5.04 7.12 -7.79
N GLY A 127 5.17 6.07 -7.01
CA GLY A 127 5.45 6.02 -5.59
C GLY A 127 6.51 4.95 -5.32
N ASP A 128 6.62 4.38 -4.14
CA ASP A 128 7.39 3.15 -3.93
C ASP A 128 6.89 2.06 -4.88
N TYR A 129 5.58 2.07 -5.13
CA TYR A 129 4.91 1.33 -6.20
C TYR A 129 4.22 2.32 -7.14
N GLY A 130 4.06 1.94 -8.41
CA GLY A 130 3.37 2.77 -9.39
C GLY A 130 1.89 2.96 -9.05
N VAL A 131 1.34 4.13 -9.33
CA VAL A 131 -0.02 4.54 -8.95
C VAL A 131 -1.01 4.39 -10.09
N MET A 132 -0.86 5.20 -11.13
CA MET A 132 -1.69 5.11 -12.33
C MET A 132 -1.08 5.88 -13.50
N ASN A 133 -1.48 5.55 -14.73
CA ASN A 133 -1.02 6.23 -15.94
C ASN A 133 -2.10 7.15 -16.56
N GLU A 134 -1.68 7.91 -17.57
CA GLU A 134 -2.53 8.85 -18.30
C GLU A 134 -3.71 8.23 -19.05
N HIS A 135 -3.74 6.90 -19.22
CA HIS A 135 -4.84 6.15 -19.82
C HIS A 135 -5.81 5.56 -18.78
N GLY A 136 -5.57 5.82 -17.49
CA GLY A 136 -6.43 5.30 -16.42
C GLY A 136 -6.15 3.85 -16.03
N LEU A 137 -5.00 3.28 -16.40
CA LEU A 137 -4.53 2.03 -15.81
C LEU A 137 -4.09 2.33 -14.38
N MET A 138 -4.65 1.60 -13.41
CA MET A 138 -4.52 1.80 -11.96
C MET A 138 -3.85 0.60 -11.32
N LEU A 139 -2.99 0.84 -10.35
CA LEU A 139 -2.31 -0.19 -9.59
C LEU A 139 -2.52 -0.01 -8.08
N GLY A 140 -2.44 -1.12 -7.36
CA GLY A 140 -2.28 -1.21 -5.91
C GLY A 140 -1.39 -2.39 -5.59
N GLU A 141 -0.75 -2.41 -4.44
CA GLU A 141 0.19 -3.47 -4.07
C GLU A 141 -0.06 -3.98 -2.67
N CYS A 142 0.35 -5.21 -2.41
CA CYS A 142 0.33 -5.82 -1.10
C CYS A 142 1.33 -6.99 -1.03
N THR A 143 2.39 -6.84 -0.24
CA THR A 143 3.38 -7.88 0.00
C THR A 143 2.76 -9.08 0.72
N ASN A 144 3.10 -10.30 0.31
CA ASN A 144 2.59 -11.54 0.87
C ASN A 144 3.71 -12.45 1.34
N ASN A 145 3.40 -13.31 2.30
CA ASN A 145 4.32 -14.33 2.79
C ASN A 145 3.94 -15.73 2.30
N SER A 146 4.99 -16.52 1.99
CA SER A 146 4.88 -17.94 1.70
C SER A 146 5.84 -18.72 2.60
N ALA A 147 5.34 -19.75 3.29
CA ALA A 147 6.21 -20.59 4.12
C ALA A 147 7.15 -21.51 3.32
N HIS A 148 6.98 -21.59 1.99
CA HIS A 148 7.91 -22.33 1.14
C HIS A 148 9.14 -21.52 0.79
N LEU A 149 8.97 -20.20 0.62
CA LEU A 149 10.04 -19.27 0.26
C LEU A 149 9.65 -17.88 0.77
N GLU A 150 10.22 -17.49 1.89
CA GLU A 150 9.98 -16.20 2.51
C GLU A 150 10.56 -15.06 1.67
N TYR A 151 11.80 -15.22 1.24
CA TYR A 151 12.51 -14.21 0.46
C TYR A 151 13.56 -14.85 -0.47
N LEU A 152 13.66 -14.35 -1.69
CA LEU A 152 14.69 -14.68 -2.66
C LEU A 152 15.55 -13.46 -2.96
N GLU A 153 16.84 -13.54 -2.65
CA GLU A 153 17.77 -12.43 -2.89
C GLU A 153 17.88 -12.07 -4.38
N PRO A 154 17.89 -10.77 -4.74
CA PRO A 154 18.24 -10.33 -6.08
C PRO A 154 19.76 -10.49 -6.30
N LYS A 155 20.16 -11.42 -7.15
CA LYS A 155 21.56 -11.69 -7.50
C LYS A 155 21.70 -12.21 -8.92
N GLU A 156 22.93 -12.23 -9.41
CA GLU A 156 23.23 -12.78 -10.73
C GLU A 156 22.69 -14.22 -10.88
N GLY A 157 21.95 -14.46 -11.96
CA GLY A 157 21.30 -15.74 -12.24
C GLY A 157 19.91 -15.94 -11.61
N HIS A 158 19.44 -15.04 -10.75
CA HIS A 158 18.06 -14.95 -10.29
C HIS A 158 17.22 -14.07 -11.21
N GLY A 159 15.92 -13.97 -10.91
CA GLY A 159 15.03 -13.04 -11.57
C GLY A 159 15.44 -11.58 -11.37
N ILE A 160 15.08 -10.73 -12.32
CA ILE A 160 15.40 -9.30 -12.24
C ILE A 160 14.20 -8.46 -11.80
N PHE A 161 12.98 -9.04 -11.77
CA PHE A 161 11.77 -8.30 -11.44
C PHE A 161 11.32 -8.49 -9.99
N TYR A 162 10.89 -7.38 -9.41
CA TYR A 162 10.03 -7.31 -8.25
C TYR A 162 8.72 -6.59 -8.62
N ALA A 163 7.71 -6.68 -7.77
CA ALA A 163 6.37 -6.14 -8.03
C ALA A 163 6.38 -4.66 -8.45
N SER A 164 7.22 -3.84 -7.81
CA SER A 164 7.32 -2.40 -8.13
C SER A 164 7.76 -2.13 -9.57
N GLU A 165 8.78 -2.84 -10.06
CA GLU A 165 9.25 -2.66 -11.45
C GLU A 165 8.30 -3.29 -12.47
N LEU A 166 7.64 -4.40 -12.14
CA LEU A 166 6.57 -4.95 -12.98
C LEU A 166 5.43 -3.95 -13.16
N GLY A 167 4.99 -3.33 -12.07
CA GLY A 167 3.95 -2.31 -12.09
C GLY A 167 4.36 -1.11 -12.95
N ARG A 168 5.60 -0.62 -12.82
CA ARG A 168 6.11 0.49 -13.65
C ARG A 168 6.11 0.15 -15.14
N VAL A 169 6.61 -1.04 -15.51
CA VAL A 169 6.59 -1.50 -16.90
C VAL A 169 5.16 -1.58 -17.45
N ALA A 170 4.20 -2.01 -16.64
CA ALA A 170 2.80 -2.04 -17.05
C ALA A 170 2.24 -0.63 -17.26
N LEU A 171 2.50 0.32 -16.34
CA LEU A 171 2.07 1.72 -16.47
C LEU A 171 2.69 2.42 -17.67
N GLU A 172 3.94 2.11 -17.98
CA GLU A 172 4.66 2.65 -19.13
C GLU A 172 4.09 2.18 -20.48
N ARG A 173 3.45 0.99 -20.55
CA ARG A 173 3.22 0.31 -21.83
C ARG A 173 1.79 -0.13 -22.09
N CYS A 174 0.93 -0.18 -21.06
CA CYS A 174 -0.42 -0.74 -21.18
C CYS A 174 -1.50 0.30 -20.94
N ARG A 175 -2.65 0.09 -21.58
CA ARG A 175 -3.84 0.95 -21.44
C ARG A 175 -4.96 0.25 -20.68
N THR A 176 -4.96 -1.08 -20.66
CA THR A 176 -6.00 -1.87 -20.04
C THR A 176 -5.42 -2.85 -19.01
N ALA A 177 -6.25 -3.24 -18.05
CA ALA A 177 -5.87 -4.19 -17.02
C ALA A 177 -5.45 -5.55 -17.60
N ARG A 178 -6.15 -6.04 -18.65
CA ARG A 178 -5.80 -7.33 -19.29
C ARG A 178 -4.48 -7.28 -20.04
N GLU A 179 -4.17 -6.16 -20.71
CA GLU A 179 -2.85 -5.95 -21.34
C GLU A 179 -1.75 -5.98 -20.28
N ALA A 180 -1.94 -5.26 -19.17
CA ALA A 180 -1.01 -5.19 -18.06
C ALA A 180 -0.75 -6.57 -17.43
N ILE A 181 -1.81 -7.35 -17.14
CA ILE A 181 -1.68 -8.71 -16.61
C ILE A 181 -0.87 -9.62 -17.54
N ARG A 182 -1.16 -9.58 -18.86
CA ARG A 182 -0.43 -10.41 -19.82
C ARG A 182 1.03 -10.00 -19.94
N LEU A 183 1.30 -8.69 -20.02
CA LEU A 183 2.67 -8.16 -20.08
C LEU A 183 3.46 -8.55 -18.82
N MET A 184 2.90 -8.32 -17.64
CA MET A 184 3.58 -8.68 -16.38
C MET A 184 3.83 -10.19 -16.28
N GLY A 185 2.86 -11.01 -16.67
CA GLY A 185 3.04 -12.46 -16.75
C GLY A 185 4.17 -12.88 -17.69
N GLU A 186 4.25 -12.27 -18.88
CA GLU A 186 5.34 -12.50 -19.85
C GLU A 186 6.70 -12.07 -19.29
N MET A 187 6.76 -10.92 -18.59
CA MET A 187 7.99 -10.46 -17.93
C MET A 187 8.43 -11.44 -16.83
N ILE A 188 7.49 -11.93 -16.02
CA ILE A 188 7.76 -12.94 -14.99
C ILE A 188 8.31 -14.23 -15.63
N ASP A 189 7.64 -14.73 -16.65
CA ASP A 189 8.02 -15.99 -17.31
C ASP A 189 9.39 -15.90 -17.99
N THR A 190 9.73 -14.75 -18.56
CA THR A 190 10.95 -14.52 -19.34
C THR A 190 12.14 -14.15 -18.46
N TYR A 191 11.95 -13.25 -17.50
CA TYR A 191 13.05 -12.62 -16.76
C TYR A 191 13.09 -13.04 -15.29
N GLY A 192 12.03 -13.67 -14.78
CA GLY A 192 11.97 -14.18 -13.41
C GLY A 192 11.72 -13.13 -12.33
N LEU A 193 11.35 -13.64 -11.16
CA LEU A 193 11.07 -12.86 -9.95
C LEU A 193 12.15 -13.06 -8.89
N TRP A 194 12.36 -12.03 -8.09
CA TRP A 194 13.05 -12.08 -6.81
C TRP A 194 12.17 -11.45 -5.72
N GLY A 195 12.61 -11.50 -4.48
CA GLY A 195 11.92 -10.93 -3.33
C GLY A 195 10.94 -11.89 -2.68
N THR A 196 9.83 -11.37 -2.23
CA THR A 196 8.76 -12.10 -1.52
C THR A 196 7.61 -12.48 -2.45
N GLY A 197 6.58 -13.08 -1.90
CA GLY A 197 5.28 -13.15 -2.58
C GLY A 197 4.61 -11.78 -2.65
N GLU A 198 3.82 -11.56 -3.70
CA GLU A 198 3.20 -10.27 -3.96
C GLU A 198 1.78 -10.39 -4.50
N THR A 199 0.96 -9.40 -4.20
CA THR A 199 -0.31 -9.13 -4.87
C THR A 199 -0.27 -7.75 -5.51
N LEU A 200 -0.51 -7.68 -6.81
CA LEU A 200 -0.82 -6.43 -7.50
C LEU A 200 -2.31 -6.37 -7.83
N LEU A 201 -2.96 -5.28 -7.45
CA LEU A 201 -4.27 -4.94 -7.98
C LEU A 201 -4.06 -4.16 -9.26
N VAL A 202 -4.74 -4.56 -10.32
CA VAL A 202 -4.59 -4.01 -11.66
C VAL A 202 -5.98 -3.70 -12.20
N ALA A 203 -6.28 -2.43 -12.43
CA ALA A 203 -7.60 -2.05 -12.91
C ALA A 203 -7.52 -0.99 -14.01
N ASP A 204 -8.55 -0.96 -14.82
CA ASP A 204 -8.84 0.12 -15.74
C ASP A 204 -10.28 0.64 -15.46
N LYS A 205 -10.80 1.49 -16.31
CA LYS A 205 -12.13 2.07 -16.14
C LYS A 205 -13.30 1.06 -16.24
N GLU A 206 -13.04 -0.17 -16.69
CA GLU A 206 -14.08 -1.18 -16.92
C GLU A 206 -14.00 -2.35 -15.96
N GLU A 207 -12.79 -2.78 -15.60
CA GLU A 207 -12.61 -3.99 -14.80
C GLU A 207 -11.41 -3.90 -13.85
N GLY A 208 -11.47 -4.70 -12.77
CA GLY A 208 -10.40 -4.87 -11.79
C GLY A 208 -9.94 -6.31 -11.69
N TRP A 209 -8.64 -6.51 -11.58
CA TRP A 209 -7.95 -7.79 -11.49
C TRP A 209 -7.03 -7.84 -10.28
N VAL A 210 -6.88 -9.03 -9.75
CA VAL A 210 -5.92 -9.36 -8.69
C VAL A 210 -4.86 -10.26 -9.29
N LEU A 211 -3.62 -9.81 -9.37
CA LEU A 211 -2.47 -10.61 -9.80
C LEU A 211 -1.65 -11.01 -8.56
N GLU A 212 -1.59 -12.29 -8.28
CA GLU A 212 -0.78 -12.86 -7.19
C GLU A 212 0.42 -13.60 -7.77
N MET A 213 1.59 -13.40 -7.16
CA MET A 213 2.84 -13.97 -7.66
C MET A 213 3.79 -14.36 -6.54
N GLN A 214 4.68 -15.30 -6.85
CA GLN A 214 5.72 -15.81 -5.94
C GLN A 214 6.96 -16.19 -6.75
N PRO A 215 8.19 -15.83 -6.35
CA PRO A 215 9.40 -16.33 -6.97
C PRO A 215 9.45 -17.86 -6.94
N THR A 216 10.04 -18.47 -7.97
CA THR A 216 10.44 -19.87 -7.89
C THR A 216 11.67 -20.00 -6.99
N PRO A 217 11.98 -21.16 -6.40
CA PRO A 217 13.17 -21.36 -5.57
C PRO A 217 14.49 -21.08 -6.30
N THR A 218 14.49 -21.05 -7.62
CA THR A 218 15.65 -20.77 -8.44
C THR A 218 15.70 -19.33 -8.97
N GLY A 219 14.65 -18.54 -8.76
CA GLY A 219 14.49 -17.22 -9.34
C GLY A 219 14.27 -17.20 -10.86
N LYS A 220 14.20 -18.36 -11.50
CA LYS A 220 13.93 -18.47 -12.95
C LYS A 220 12.43 -18.59 -13.18
N GLY A 221 11.85 -17.61 -13.89
CA GLY A 221 10.41 -17.48 -13.98
C GLY A 221 9.77 -17.11 -12.63
N GLY A 222 8.48 -17.38 -12.51
CA GLY A 222 7.71 -17.17 -11.28
C GLY A 222 6.42 -17.97 -11.32
N PHE A 223 5.87 -18.24 -10.14
CA PHE A 223 4.50 -18.69 -10.02
C PHE A 223 3.61 -17.43 -10.03
N TRP A 224 2.61 -17.40 -10.90
CA TRP A 224 1.68 -16.27 -10.93
C TRP A 224 0.29 -16.67 -11.43
N ILE A 225 -0.71 -16.00 -10.91
CA ILE A 225 -2.11 -16.16 -11.29
C ILE A 225 -2.83 -14.82 -11.12
N ALA A 226 -3.67 -14.47 -12.08
CA ALA A 226 -4.56 -13.32 -11.97
C ALA A 226 -6.02 -13.78 -11.98
N GLN A 227 -6.86 -13.11 -11.18
CA GLN A 227 -8.30 -13.33 -11.13
C GLN A 227 -9.04 -12.00 -11.19
N ARG A 228 -10.07 -11.93 -12.05
CA ARG A 228 -10.94 -10.77 -12.16
C ARG A 228 -11.85 -10.68 -10.92
N VAL A 229 -12.03 -9.46 -10.42
CA VAL A 229 -13.06 -9.16 -9.44
C VAL A 229 -14.40 -9.01 -10.18
N PRO A 230 -15.45 -9.77 -9.83
CA PRO A 230 -16.75 -9.65 -10.48
C PRO A 230 -17.29 -8.22 -10.37
N ASP A 231 -17.92 -7.73 -11.44
CA ASP A 231 -18.55 -6.41 -11.36
C ASP A 231 -19.67 -6.36 -10.32
N GLY A 232 -19.78 -5.24 -9.64
CA GLY A 232 -20.68 -5.08 -8.48
C GLY A 232 -20.09 -5.62 -7.17
N GLU A 233 -18.80 -5.97 -7.13
CA GLU A 233 -18.16 -6.50 -5.93
C GLU A 233 -16.95 -5.65 -5.47
N PHE A 234 -16.67 -5.76 -4.19
CA PHE A 234 -15.55 -5.18 -3.46
C PHE A 234 -14.54 -6.27 -3.11
N PHE A 235 -13.27 -6.01 -3.36
CA PHE A 235 -12.14 -6.88 -3.01
C PHE A 235 -11.17 -6.17 -2.07
N VAL A 236 -10.53 -6.95 -1.20
CA VAL A 236 -9.43 -6.49 -0.33
C VAL A 236 -8.32 -7.52 -0.21
N ALA A 237 -7.08 -7.06 -0.29
CA ALA A 237 -5.89 -7.78 0.12
C ALA A 237 -5.16 -7.03 1.25
N ALA A 238 -4.55 -7.79 2.15
CA ALA A 238 -3.87 -7.28 3.33
C ALA A 238 -2.76 -8.26 3.78
N ASN A 239 -1.71 -8.36 2.97
CA ASN A 239 -0.53 -9.24 3.18
C ASN A 239 -0.85 -10.73 3.24
N GLN A 240 -1.80 -11.17 2.43
CA GLN A 240 -2.10 -12.58 2.27
C GLN A 240 -2.70 -12.85 0.90
N PHE A 241 -2.32 -13.95 0.27
CA PHE A 241 -2.93 -14.43 -0.95
C PHE A 241 -4.42 -14.71 -0.76
N ARG A 242 -5.23 -14.37 -1.76
CA ARG A 242 -6.69 -14.44 -1.70
C ARG A 242 -7.31 -15.35 -2.77
N ILE A 243 -6.60 -15.59 -3.88
CA ILE A 243 -7.07 -16.46 -4.95
C ILE A 243 -7.07 -17.91 -4.44
N ARG A 244 -8.16 -18.65 -4.69
CA ARG A 244 -8.30 -20.04 -4.24
C ARG A 244 -8.16 -20.99 -5.42
N ALA A 245 -9.23 -21.57 -5.89
CA ALA A 245 -9.20 -22.57 -6.94
C ALA A 245 -8.56 -22.07 -8.23
N ILE A 246 -7.57 -22.80 -8.75
CA ILE A 246 -6.99 -22.58 -10.08
C ILE A 246 -7.92 -23.25 -11.07
N ARG A 247 -8.49 -22.47 -11.99
CA ARG A 247 -9.53 -22.89 -12.94
C ARG A 247 -9.05 -22.76 -14.38
N PRO A 248 -8.47 -23.80 -14.98
CA PRO A 248 -8.10 -23.77 -16.38
C PRO A 248 -9.30 -23.44 -17.29
N ASN A 249 -9.06 -22.60 -18.29
CA ASN A 249 -10.08 -22.15 -19.26
C ASN A 249 -11.17 -21.23 -18.68
N ASP A 250 -11.04 -20.72 -17.47
CA ASP A 250 -11.91 -19.69 -16.94
C ASP A 250 -11.51 -18.32 -17.54
N PRO A 251 -12.43 -17.59 -18.22
CA PRO A 251 -12.12 -16.28 -18.80
C PRO A 251 -11.80 -15.21 -17.74
N ASP A 252 -12.15 -15.47 -16.48
CA ASP A 252 -11.90 -14.62 -15.33
C ASP A 252 -10.61 -15.00 -14.57
N GLN A 253 -9.82 -15.94 -15.12
CA GLN A 253 -8.46 -16.23 -14.62
C GLN A 253 -7.46 -16.23 -15.77
N ILE A 254 -6.28 -15.66 -15.52
CA ILE A 254 -5.13 -15.65 -16.44
C ILE A 254 -3.91 -16.10 -15.63
N PHE A 255 -3.19 -17.09 -16.11
CA PHE A 255 -1.96 -17.59 -15.49
C PHE A 255 -1.11 -18.33 -16.53
N ASN A 256 0.16 -18.59 -16.19
CA ASN A 256 1.02 -19.41 -17.04
C ASN A 256 0.36 -20.80 -17.21
N PRO A 257 0.11 -21.28 -18.45
CA PRO A 257 -0.52 -22.59 -18.68
C PRO A 257 0.20 -23.75 -18.00
N ARG A 258 1.51 -23.62 -17.73
CA ARG A 258 2.30 -24.60 -16.99
C ARG A 258 2.18 -24.49 -15.48
N LEU A 259 1.50 -23.48 -14.93
CA LEU A 259 1.43 -23.25 -13.48
C LEU A 259 1.09 -24.52 -12.67
N PRO A 260 0.07 -25.34 -13.06
CA PRO A 260 -0.23 -26.57 -12.33
C PRO A 260 0.93 -27.58 -12.31
N ASP A 261 1.67 -27.69 -13.40
CA ASP A 261 2.82 -28.58 -13.48
C ASP A 261 4.03 -28.02 -12.74
N MET A 262 4.28 -26.73 -12.84
CA MET A 262 5.34 -26.05 -12.08
C MET A 262 5.15 -26.22 -10.57
N LEU A 263 3.91 -26.11 -10.07
CA LEU A 263 3.61 -26.33 -8.65
C LEU A 263 3.86 -27.80 -8.24
N LYS A 264 3.55 -28.78 -9.10
CA LYS A 264 3.86 -30.21 -8.86
C LYS A 264 5.36 -30.46 -8.88
N GLU A 265 6.08 -29.92 -9.87
CA GLU A 265 7.54 -30.05 -10.01
C GLU A 265 8.26 -29.46 -8.80
N ALA A 266 7.78 -28.34 -8.25
CA ALA A 266 8.30 -27.73 -7.03
C ALA A 266 7.91 -28.47 -5.73
N GLY A 267 6.96 -29.40 -5.79
CA GLY A 267 6.39 -30.06 -4.60
C GLY A 267 5.48 -29.16 -3.77
N TRP A 268 4.95 -28.08 -4.35
CA TRP A 268 4.09 -27.10 -3.67
C TRP A 268 2.60 -27.30 -3.96
N ALA A 269 2.25 -28.13 -4.96
CA ALA A 269 0.87 -28.37 -5.33
C ALA A 269 0.03 -28.89 -4.15
N ALA A 270 -1.01 -28.15 -3.79
CA ALA A 270 -1.96 -28.51 -2.75
C ALA A 270 -3.41 -28.33 -3.25
N CYS A 271 -4.30 -29.21 -2.84
CA CYS A 271 -5.70 -29.20 -3.27
C CYS A 271 -6.64 -28.87 -2.11
N ASP A 272 -7.77 -28.25 -2.47
CA ASP A 272 -8.89 -28.08 -1.55
C ASP A 272 -9.58 -29.42 -1.20
N LYS A 273 -10.57 -29.39 -0.33
CA LYS A 273 -11.36 -30.57 0.08
C LYS A 273 -12.14 -31.24 -1.06
N LYS A 274 -12.29 -30.55 -2.20
CA LYS A 274 -12.96 -31.04 -3.40
C LYS A 274 -11.99 -31.61 -4.43
N GLY A 275 -10.69 -31.54 -4.17
CA GLY A 275 -9.63 -31.99 -5.07
C GLY A 275 -9.20 -30.96 -6.12
N ASN A 276 -9.67 -29.73 -6.06
CA ASN A 276 -9.21 -28.66 -6.94
C ASN A 276 -7.87 -28.12 -6.46
N LEU A 277 -6.94 -27.89 -7.40
CA LEU A 277 -5.68 -27.20 -7.08
C LEU A 277 -5.99 -25.80 -6.53
N ASP A 278 -5.47 -25.49 -5.35
CA ASP A 278 -5.76 -24.25 -4.60
C ASP A 278 -4.48 -23.43 -4.45
N TRP A 279 -4.54 -22.17 -4.88
CA TRP A 279 -3.38 -21.29 -4.87
C TRP A 279 -2.92 -20.95 -3.45
N VAL A 280 -3.82 -20.51 -2.55
CA VAL A 280 -3.49 -20.18 -1.15
C VAL A 280 -2.85 -21.38 -0.45
N LEU A 281 -3.40 -22.60 -0.63
CA LEU A 281 -2.84 -23.80 -0.04
C LEU A 281 -1.48 -24.16 -0.65
N SER A 282 -1.33 -24.00 -1.98
CA SER A 282 -0.09 -24.27 -2.71
C SER A 282 1.02 -23.30 -2.33
N MET A 283 0.71 -22.03 -2.10
CA MET A 283 1.68 -21.05 -1.62
C MET A 283 1.98 -21.19 -0.13
N LYS A 284 1.15 -21.95 0.60
CA LYS A 284 1.25 -22.08 2.06
C LYS A 284 1.35 -20.71 2.73
N ALA A 285 0.38 -19.87 2.41
CA ALA A 285 0.31 -18.46 2.77
C ALA A 285 0.01 -18.27 4.26
N VAL A 286 0.99 -18.58 5.11
CA VAL A 286 0.86 -18.50 6.56
C VAL A 286 0.91 -17.06 7.04
N GLU A 287 0.24 -16.77 8.15
CA GLU A 287 0.42 -15.52 8.88
C GLU A 287 1.59 -15.62 9.87
N ASP A 288 2.47 -14.62 9.91
CA ASP A 288 3.65 -14.63 10.77
C ASP A 288 3.31 -14.56 12.25
N TYR A 289 2.21 -13.88 12.61
CA TYR A 289 1.89 -13.54 13.99
C TYR A 289 0.64 -14.22 14.55
N HIS A 290 -0.13 -14.93 13.80
CA HIS A 290 -1.46 -15.52 14.04
C HIS A 290 -2.48 -14.99 13.02
N PRO A 291 -3.71 -15.56 12.90
CA PRO A 291 -4.68 -15.13 11.87
C PRO A 291 -5.24 -13.72 12.08
N TYR A 292 -4.56 -12.84 12.81
CA TYR A 292 -5.04 -11.50 13.17
C TYR A 292 -4.23 -10.35 12.55
N TYR A 293 -3.12 -10.66 11.90
CA TYR A 293 -2.35 -9.65 11.20
C TYR A 293 -3.01 -9.26 9.87
N SER A 294 -3.18 -10.21 8.97
CA SER A 294 -3.75 -10.03 7.63
C SER A 294 -5.26 -10.27 7.61
N LEU A 295 -5.71 -11.44 8.06
CA LEU A 295 -7.11 -11.83 7.96
C LEU A 295 -8.06 -10.96 8.78
N ARG A 296 -7.57 -10.32 9.85
CA ARG A 296 -8.38 -9.37 10.61
C ARG A 296 -8.72 -8.13 9.78
N ARG A 297 -7.77 -7.60 9.04
CA ARG A 297 -8.00 -6.47 8.13
C ARG A 297 -8.93 -6.86 6.98
N VAL A 298 -8.74 -8.05 6.42
CA VAL A 298 -9.63 -8.62 5.40
C VAL A 298 -11.06 -8.74 5.94
N TRP A 299 -11.24 -9.37 7.12
CA TRP A 299 -12.56 -9.45 7.77
C TRP A 299 -13.19 -8.08 7.94
N ARG A 300 -12.44 -7.12 8.45
CA ARG A 300 -12.97 -5.77 8.73
C ARG A 300 -13.39 -5.06 7.47
N ALA A 301 -12.54 -5.03 6.46
CA ALA A 301 -12.86 -4.36 5.20
C ALA A 301 -14.08 -4.98 4.50
N LEU A 302 -14.14 -6.32 4.41
CA LEU A 302 -15.31 -7.01 3.87
C LEU A 302 -16.58 -6.74 4.69
N SER A 303 -16.47 -6.69 6.04
CA SER A 303 -17.60 -6.43 6.92
C SER A 303 -18.07 -4.97 6.90
N LEU A 304 -17.19 -4.02 6.57
CA LEU A 304 -17.58 -2.61 6.34
C LEU A 304 -18.36 -2.47 5.03
N ALA A 305 -17.93 -3.15 3.97
CA ALA A 305 -18.61 -3.13 2.69
C ALA A 305 -19.95 -3.90 2.74
N ALA A 306 -19.98 -5.07 3.37
CA ALA A 306 -21.14 -5.97 3.42
C ALA A 306 -21.43 -6.44 4.85
N PRO A 307 -21.97 -5.59 5.74
CA PRO A 307 -22.36 -5.98 7.10
C PRO A 307 -23.36 -7.14 7.14
N SER A 308 -24.24 -7.23 6.14
CA SER A 308 -25.25 -8.31 6.04
C SER A 308 -24.65 -9.70 5.86
N ALA A 309 -23.42 -9.81 5.37
CA ALA A 309 -22.71 -11.08 5.22
C ALA A 309 -22.34 -11.72 6.56
N LYS A 310 -22.34 -10.97 7.68
CA LYS A 310 -22.09 -11.43 9.04
C LYS A 310 -20.83 -12.32 9.15
N LEU A 311 -19.75 -11.91 8.51
CA LEU A 311 -18.51 -12.64 8.48
C LEU A 311 -17.95 -12.83 9.90
N PRO A 312 -17.39 -14.02 10.23
CA PRO A 312 -16.87 -14.28 11.57
C PRO A 312 -15.60 -13.46 11.83
N ALA A 313 -15.58 -12.71 12.94
CA ALA A 313 -14.40 -11.94 13.34
C ALA A 313 -13.21 -12.83 13.73
N LYS A 314 -13.45 -14.07 14.14
CA LYS A 314 -12.42 -15.03 14.56
C LYS A 314 -12.38 -16.22 13.61
N VAL A 315 -11.20 -16.56 13.16
CA VAL A 315 -10.90 -17.78 12.41
C VAL A 315 -9.79 -18.54 13.11
N LYS A 316 -9.70 -19.85 12.88
CA LYS A 316 -8.72 -20.71 13.55
C LYS A 316 -7.37 -20.73 12.85
N ASN A 317 -7.42 -20.73 11.52
CA ASN A 317 -6.25 -20.95 10.67
C ASN A 317 -6.18 -19.91 9.56
N TRP A 318 -4.98 -19.69 9.05
CA TRP A 318 -4.69 -18.86 7.90
C TRP A 318 -5.34 -19.38 6.59
N ASP A 319 -5.56 -20.68 6.47
CA ASP A 319 -6.17 -21.35 5.30
C ASP A 319 -7.69 -21.31 5.29
N THR A 320 -8.30 -20.48 6.13
CA THR A 320 -9.75 -20.37 6.26
C THR A 320 -10.43 -20.09 4.93
N ASP A 321 -11.59 -20.72 4.73
CA ASP A 321 -12.55 -20.44 3.66
C ASP A 321 -13.73 -19.56 4.11
N ALA A 322 -13.65 -19.02 5.34
CA ALA A 322 -14.70 -18.20 5.93
C ALA A 322 -14.83 -16.81 5.26
N TYR A 323 -13.79 -16.33 4.62
CA TYR A 323 -13.80 -15.03 3.92
C TYR A 323 -13.81 -15.28 2.41
N PRO A 324 -14.87 -14.85 1.69
CA PRO A 324 -14.92 -14.97 0.23
C PRO A 324 -13.82 -14.13 -0.42
N PHE A 325 -13.52 -14.42 -1.70
CA PHE A 325 -12.56 -13.63 -2.50
C PHE A 325 -12.97 -12.17 -2.54
N SER A 326 -14.23 -11.89 -2.84
CA SER A 326 -14.84 -10.56 -2.88
C SER A 326 -16.27 -10.62 -2.35
N VAL A 327 -16.89 -9.47 -2.07
CA VAL A 327 -18.28 -9.35 -1.60
C VAL A 327 -19.02 -8.31 -2.44
N ARG A 328 -20.32 -8.51 -2.61
CA ARG A 328 -21.22 -7.44 -3.06
C ARG A 328 -21.49 -6.53 -1.86
N PRO A 329 -21.17 -5.23 -1.91
CA PRO A 329 -21.52 -4.31 -0.85
C PRO A 329 -23.03 -4.24 -0.61
N ASP A 330 -23.45 -3.97 0.62
CA ASP A 330 -24.89 -3.83 0.96
C ASP A 330 -25.51 -2.61 0.28
N HIS A 331 -24.71 -1.62 -0.09
CA HIS A 331 -25.05 -0.47 -0.95
C HIS A 331 -23.80 -0.07 -1.74
N PRO A 332 -23.97 0.65 -2.86
CA PRO A 332 -22.82 1.17 -3.60
C PRO A 332 -21.94 2.06 -2.71
N MET A 333 -20.63 1.76 -2.66
CA MET A 333 -19.70 2.46 -1.79
C MET A 333 -19.40 3.86 -2.32
N THR A 334 -19.50 4.86 -1.46
CA THR A 334 -19.11 6.24 -1.75
C THR A 334 -17.60 6.42 -1.59
N LEU A 335 -17.04 7.44 -2.25
CA LEU A 335 -15.64 7.82 -2.08
C LEU A 335 -15.29 8.09 -0.59
N ALA A 336 -16.18 8.74 0.15
CA ALA A 336 -16.00 9.02 1.57
C ALA A 336 -15.88 7.73 2.41
N GLU A 337 -16.71 6.72 2.14
CA GLU A 337 -16.64 5.42 2.80
C GLU A 337 -15.34 4.67 2.47
N ILE A 338 -14.84 4.80 1.23
CA ILE A 338 -13.55 4.23 0.82
C ILE A 338 -12.40 4.93 1.58
N MET A 339 -12.44 6.25 1.73
CA MET A 339 -11.47 7.02 2.54
C MET A 339 -11.52 6.60 4.01
N ASP A 340 -12.71 6.46 4.57
CA ASP A 340 -12.91 6.09 5.98
C ASP A 340 -12.55 4.63 6.27
N LEU A 341 -12.65 3.72 5.28
CA LEU A 341 -12.15 2.35 5.41
C LEU A 341 -10.64 2.34 5.72
N HIS A 342 -9.85 3.20 5.06
CA HIS A 342 -8.42 3.31 5.33
C HIS A 342 -8.08 4.01 6.66
N ARG A 343 -9.07 4.64 7.31
CA ARG A 343 -8.95 5.23 8.65
C ARG A 343 -9.34 4.29 9.77
N ASP A 344 -9.89 3.13 9.44
CA ASP A 344 -10.52 2.23 10.42
C ASP A 344 -9.49 1.59 11.38
N ALA A 345 -9.83 1.63 12.66
CA ALA A 345 -9.10 1.03 13.76
C ALA A 345 -9.94 -0.02 14.51
N TYR A 346 -10.86 -0.69 13.80
CA TYR A 346 -11.85 -1.65 14.28
C TYR A 346 -12.92 -1.00 15.17
N GLU A 347 -13.25 0.25 14.89
CA GLU A 347 -14.19 1.07 15.64
C GLU A 347 -15.56 0.39 15.78
N GLY A 348 -16.11 0.41 17.02
CA GLY A 348 -17.41 -0.18 17.34
C GLY A 348 -17.46 -1.71 17.31
N THR A 349 -16.32 -2.39 17.30
CA THR A 349 -16.23 -3.85 17.39
C THR A 349 -15.67 -4.29 18.76
N PRO A 350 -15.81 -5.57 19.15
CA PRO A 350 -15.20 -6.07 20.39
C PRO A 350 -13.66 -6.00 20.44
N ILE A 351 -13.03 -5.66 19.32
CA ILE A 351 -11.59 -5.54 19.17
C ILE A 351 -11.17 -4.12 18.79
N ASP A 352 -11.98 -3.12 19.12
CA ASP A 352 -11.66 -1.70 18.91
C ASP A 352 -10.31 -1.37 19.55
N ARG A 353 -9.39 -0.86 18.73
CA ARG A 353 -8.00 -0.61 19.15
C ARG A 353 -7.85 0.70 19.93
N ARG A 354 -8.92 1.44 20.13
CA ARG A 354 -8.95 2.65 20.95
C ARG A 354 -9.45 2.36 22.38
N GLU A 355 -9.84 1.11 22.67
CA GLU A 355 -10.42 0.70 23.95
C GLU A 355 -9.62 -0.44 24.60
N GLY A 356 -9.75 -0.55 25.91
CA GLY A 356 -9.19 -1.64 26.70
C GLY A 356 -7.67 -1.75 26.63
N ASN A 357 -7.15 -2.97 26.83
CA ASN A 357 -5.71 -3.25 26.85
C ASN A 357 -5.01 -3.11 25.47
N GLY A 358 -5.79 -3.07 24.39
CA GLY A 358 -5.29 -2.88 23.02
C GLY A 358 -4.99 -1.42 22.68
N ALA A 359 -5.53 -0.47 23.43
CA ALA A 359 -5.34 0.94 23.19
C ALA A 359 -3.94 1.42 23.60
N GLY A 360 -3.40 2.35 22.83
CA GLY A 360 -2.24 3.14 23.21
C GLY A 360 -2.59 4.28 24.16
N LEU A 361 -1.64 5.19 24.37
CA LEU A 361 -1.87 6.38 25.20
C LEU A 361 -3.01 7.24 24.61
N PHE A 362 -3.84 7.80 25.49
CA PHE A 362 -4.98 8.66 25.12
C PHE A 362 -5.93 8.01 24.09
N ALA A 363 -6.24 6.73 24.28
CA ALA A 363 -7.09 5.97 23.36
C ALA A 363 -6.56 5.93 21.91
N SER A 364 -5.26 6.08 21.72
CA SER A 364 -4.64 5.92 20.41
C SER A 364 -4.78 4.47 19.91
N PRO A 365 -5.12 4.22 18.64
CA PRO A 365 -5.15 2.87 18.10
C PRO A 365 -3.75 2.25 17.96
N TYR A 366 -2.71 3.04 18.17
CA TYR A 366 -1.31 2.66 17.97
C TYR A 366 -0.61 2.37 19.29
N ARG A 367 -0.67 1.13 19.74
CA ARG A 367 0.09 0.71 20.90
C ARG A 367 1.57 0.56 20.54
N TYR A 368 2.41 1.23 21.30
CA TYR A 368 3.85 1.23 21.05
C TYR A 368 4.50 -0.07 21.55
N GLY A 369 5.42 -0.64 20.76
CA GLY A 369 6.35 -1.68 21.21
C GLY A 369 5.80 -3.09 21.31
N ASP A 370 4.61 -3.38 20.78
CA ASP A 370 4.02 -4.71 20.90
C ASP A 370 3.59 -5.30 19.55
N SER A 371 4.45 -6.14 18.98
CA SER A 371 4.17 -6.92 17.76
C SER A 371 3.10 -8.01 17.93
N LYS A 372 2.67 -8.28 19.20
CA LYS A 372 1.68 -9.32 19.50
C LYS A 372 0.23 -8.83 19.38
N TRP A 373 0.02 -7.53 19.19
CA TRP A 373 -1.32 -6.96 19.05
C TRP A 373 -1.78 -6.95 17.61
N GLU A 374 -3.09 -7.08 17.45
CA GLU A 374 -3.72 -7.01 16.13
C GLU A 374 -3.41 -5.71 15.42
N ARG A 375 -3.08 -5.81 14.16
CA ARG A 375 -2.82 -4.67 13.31
C ARG A 375 -4.13 -4.12 12.75
N THR A 376 -4.32 -2.82 12.84
CA THR A 376 -5.44 -2.09 12.25
C THR A 376 -5.23 -1.82 10.75
N ILE A 377 -6.29 -1.43 10.04
CA ILE A 377 -6.19 -0.95 8.65
C ILE A 377 -5.36 0.33 8.66
N THR A 378 -5.78 1.37 9.41
CA THR A 378 -4.89 2.50 9.67
C THR A 378 -3.73 2.07 10.55
N ALA A 379 -2.51 2.37 10.14
CA ALA A 379 -1.31 1.95 10.86
C ALA A 379 -0.34 3.11 11.07
N ARG A 380 0.43 3.02 12.14
CA ARG A 380 1.38 4.06 12.55
C ARG A 380 2.47 4.37 11.52
N HIS A 381 2.83 3.38 10.73
CA HIS A 381 3.94 3.43 9.77
C HIS A 381 3.50 3.62 8.32
N ILE A 382 2.23 3.99 8.09
CA ILE A 382 1.77 4.38 6.75
C ILE A 382 2.52 5.65 6.33
N ALA A 383 3.19 5.58 5.20
CA ALA A 383 3.86 6.73 4.61
C ALA A 383 2.89 7.60 3.81
N TYR A 384 1.99 6.97 3.07
CA TYR A 384 0.91 7.59 2.31
C TYR A 384 -0.14 6.55 1.91
N THR A 385 -1.31 7.05 1.49
CA THR A 385 -2.39 6.21 0.94
C THR A 385 -2.94 6.90 -0.29
N TRP A 386 -3.21 6.14 -1.37
CA TRP A 386 -3.93 6.68 -2.52
C TRP A 386 -5.22 5.93 -2.82
N ILE A 387 -6.13 6.63 -3.52
CA ILE A 387 -7.35 6.10 -4.12
C ILE A 387 -7.36 6.61 -5.55
N THR A 388 -7.30 5.72 -6.53
CA THR A 388 -7.28 6.07 -7.95
C THR A 388 -8.69 5.96 -8.54
N GLN A 389 -9.01 6.82 -9.50
CA GLN A 389 -10.28 6.85 -10.22
C GLN A 389 -10.06 7.12 -11.70
N ALA A 390 -10.57 6.24 -12.55
CA ALA A 390 -10.60 6.45 -14.00
C ALA A 390 -12.05 6.68 -14.44
N ASP A 391 -12.42 7.94 -14.62
CA ASP A 391 -13.77 8.39 -14.93
C ASP A 391 -13.78 9.19 -16.24
N ASP A 392 -14.47 8.68 -17.26
CA ASP A 392 -14.61 9.34 -18.57
C ASP A 392 -15.41 10.67 -18.49
N SER A 393 -16.08 10.96 -17.38
CA SER A 393 -16.75 12.25 -17.17
C SER A 393 -15.78 13.37 -16.76
N LEU A 394 -14.54 13.00 -16.37
CA LEU A 394 -13.49 13.93 -15.98
C LEU A 394 -12.50 14.17 -17.15
N PRO A 395 -11.83 15.32 -17.18
CA PRO A 395 -10.91 15.68 -18.27
C PRO A 395 -9.71 14.75 -18.41
N CYS A 396 -9.30 14.09 -17.34
CA CYS A 396 -8.19 13.13 -17.29
C CYS A 396 -8.30 12.24 -16.06
N PRO A 397 -7.58 11.09 -16.03
CA PRO A 397 -7.49 10.24 -14.85
C PRO A 397 -6.97 10.99 -13.63
N MET A 398 -7.46 10.63 -12.46
CA MET A 398 -7.13 11.30 -11.21
C MET A 398 -6.96 10.33 -10.04
N PHE A 399 -6.32 10.81 -8.98
CA PHE A 399 -6.17 10.08 -7.73
C PHE A 399 -6.28 11.01 -6.52
N TRP A 400 -6.66 10.43 -5.38
CA TRP A 400 -6.67 11.09 -4.09
C TRP A 400 -5.48 10.60 -3.28
N LEU A 401 -4.73 11.50 -2.69
CA LEU A 401 -3.52 11.21 -1.94
C LEU A 401 -3.63 11.73 -0.50
N SER A 402 -3.37 10.85 0.46
CA SER A 402 -3.21 11.20 1.88
C SER A 402 -1.78 10.93 2.29
N MET A 403 -1.06 11.92 2.78
CA MET A 403 0.28 11.77 3.34
C MET A 403 0.21 11.29 4.79
N ASN A 404 1.06 10.34 5.20
CA ASN A 404 1.00 9.65 6.49
C ASN A 404 -0.28 8.81 6.67
N ALA A 405 -0.53 8.33 7.92
CA ALA A 405 -1.71 7.55 8.21
C ALA A 405 -3.01 8.35 7.98
N PRO A 406 -3.96 7.84 7.20
CA PRO A 406 -5.16 8.58 6.83
C PRO A 406 -6.03 9.02 8.00
N ALA A 407 -5.94 8.32 9.16
CA ALA A 407 -6.66 8.68 10.37
C ALA A 407 -6.24 10.04 10.95
N GLU A 408 -5.04 10.53 10.62
CA GLU A 408 -4.49 11.82 11.05
C GLU A 408 -4.15 12.74 9.87
N SER A 409 -4.70 12.46 8.69
CA SER A 409 -4.38 13.20 7.47
C SER A 409 -5.61 13.43 6.60
N VAL A 410 -5.41 14.12 5.48
CA VAL A 410 -6.46 14.53 4.53
C VAL A 410 -6.16 13.96 3.14
N TYR A 411 -7.17 13.50 2.44
CA TYR A 411 -7.09 13.11 1.04
C TYR A 411 -7.22 14.35 0.14
N ILE A 412 -6.27 14.51 -0.76
CA ILE A 412 -6.19 15.63 -1.70
C ILE A 412 -6.21 15.09 -3.13
N PRO A 413 -7.08 15.61 -4.01
CA PRO A 413 -7.18 15.12 -5.39
C PRO A 413 -6.07 15.69 -6.27
N PHE A 414 -5.52 14.86 -7.16
CA PHE A 414 -4.55 15.20 -8.19
C PHE A 414 -4.92 14.55 -9.52
N ALA A 415 -4.63 15.24 -10.61
CA ALA A 415 -4.63 14.66 -11.94
C ALA A 415 -3.32 13.88 -12.21
N VAL A 416 -3.33 12.98 -13.19
CA VAL A 416 -2.10 12.39 -13.75
C VAL A 416 -1.36 13.45 -14.56
N ALA A 417 -0.66 14.33 -13.87
CA ALA A 417 0.05 15.49 -14.37
C ALA A 417 1.17 15.88 -13.39
N PRO A 418 2.10 16.79 -13.75
CA PRO A 418 3.12 17.28 -12.83
C PRO A 418 2.53 17.75 -11.49
N LEU A 419 3.09 17.25 -10.39
CA LEU A 419 2.66 17.57 -9.03
C LEU A 419 3.27 18.88 -8.53
N PRO A 420 2.69 19.51 -7.47
CA PRO A 420 3.38 20.61 -6.78
C PRO A 420 4.70 20.13 -6.16
N GLU A 421 5.75 20.96 -6.21
CA GLU A 421 7.07 20.67 -5.64
C GLU A 421 7.03 20.21 -4.17
N ALA A 422 6.00 20.63 -3.43
CA ALA A 422 5.80 20.23 -2.05
C ALA A 422 5.62 18.71 -1.86
N TYR A 423 5.23 17.98 -2.90
CA TYR A 423 5.02 16.52 -2.88
C TYR A 423 6.23 15.72 -3.36
N GLU A 424 7.25 16.40 -3.83
CA GLU A 424 8.47 15.82 -4.38
C GLU A 424 9.68 16.18 -3.53
N LYS A 425 10.72 15.36 -3.56
CA LYS A 425 12.04 15.62 -2.94
C LYS A 425 11.98 15.92 -1.44
N ALA A 426 11.04 15.32 -0.71
CA ALA A 426 11.05 15.35 0.75
C ALA A 426 12.14 14.43 1.28
N ASP A 427 12.99 14.94 2.18
CA ASP A 427 13.97 14.15 2.92
C ASP A 427 13.41 13.82 4.30
N ARG A 428 13.23 12.54 4.62
CA ARG A 428 12.69 12.09 5.91
C ARG A 428 13.64 12.36 7.08
N THR A 429 14.91 12.54 6.82
CA THR A 429 15.93 12.79 7.86
C THR A 429 16.02 14.26 8.26
N LYS A 430 15.43 15.17 7.44
CA LYS A 430 15.50 16.61 7.63
C LYS A 430 14.12 17.24 7.55
N CYS A 431 13.64 17.74 8.69
CA CYS A 431 12.35 18.44 8.74
C CYS A 431 12.35 19.67 7.83
N ASP A 432 11.45 19.66 6.85
CA ASP A 432 11.21 20.76 5.93
C ASP A 432 9.71 21.05 5.82
N MET A 433 9.26 22.11 6.48
CA MET A 433 7.85 22.51 6.52
C MET A 433 7.35 23.12 5.19
N THR A 434 8.13 23.08 4.13
CA THR A 434 7.68 23.35 2.75
C THR A 434 7.17 22.09 2.07
N LYS A 435 7.48 20.90 2.60
CA LYS A 435 7.11 19.60 2.04
C LYS A 435 5.83 19.05 2.66
N ALA A 436 4.94 18.53 1.81
CA ALA A 436 3.62 18.01 2.19
C ALA A 436 3.72 16.90 3.24
N TRP A 437 4.68 15.98 3.06
CA TRP A 437 4.89 14.90 4.03
C TRP A 437 5.23 15.43 5.43
N TRP A 438 6.13 16.43 5.54
CA TRP A 438 6.51 17.01 6.84
C TRP A 438 5.39 17.81 7.49
N ILE A 439 4.59 18.53 6.70
CA ILE A 439 3.40 19.25 7.20
C ILE A 439 2.41 18.22 7.81
N SER A 440 2.11 17.13 7.08
CA SER A 440 1.25 16.06 7.59
C SER A 440 1.86 15.34 8.78
N GLN A 441 3.17 15.07 8.76
CA GLN A 441 3.88 14.38 9.85
C GLN A 441 3.82 15.17 11.17
N GLN A 442 3.89 16.49 11.13
CA GLN A 442 3.76 17.31 12.33
C GLN A 442 2.35 17.22 12.95
N VAL A 443 1.30 17.29 12.13
CA VAL A 443 -0.08 17.09 12.59
C VAL A 443 -0.24 15.68 13.19
N THR A 444 0.28 14.67 12.50
CA THR A 444 0.25 13.26 12.93
C THR A 444 0.92 13.06 14.30
N ILE A 445 2.13 13.59 14.50
CA ILE A 445 2.87 13.48 15.78
C ILE A 445 2.08 14.10 16.93
N LEU A 446 1.55 15.32 16.74
CA LEU A 446 0.75 15.99 17.75
C LEU A 446 -0.54 15.20 18.07
N THR A 447 -1.25 14.78 17.03
CA THR A 447 -2.50 14.02 17.19
C THR A 447 -2.26 12.74 17.99
N ARG A 448 -1.21 11.99 17.68
CA ARG A 448 -0.85 10.76 18.40
C ARG A 448 -0.46 11.00 19.85
N GLY A 449 0.13 12.14 20.16
CA GLY A 449 0.47 12.54 21.53
C GLY A 449 -0.75 12.78 22.42
N TYR A 450 -1.90 13.16 21.84
CA TYR A 450 -3.15 13.49 22.54
C TYR A 450 -4.37 13.00 21.74
N TYR A 451 -4.37 11.73 21.36
CA TYR A 451 -5.23 11.18 20.32
C TYR A 451 -6.73 11.42 20.55
N SER A 452 -7.25 11.10 21.73
CA SER A 452 -8.69 11.25 22.04
C SER A 452 -9.18 12.71 21.96
N ALA A 453 -8.28 13.66 22.25
CA ALA A 453 -8.62 15.08 22.22
C ALA A 453 -8.46 15.68 20.81
N LEU A 454 -7.41 15.30 20.08
CA LEU A 454 -7.03 15.94 18.82
C LEU A 454 -7.52 15.21 17.57
N SER A 455 -7.68 13.88 17.61
CA SER A 455 -8.11 13.13 16.42
C SER A 455 -9.50 13.56 15.89
N PRO A 456 -10.51 13.91 16.71
CA PRO A 456 -11.77 14.44 16.20
C PRO A 456 -11.59 15.76 15.43
N VAL A 457 -10.76 16.67 15.95
CA VAL A 457 -10.49 17.98 15.31
C VAL A 457 -9.82 17.81 13.95
N VAL A 458 -8.83 16.91 13.88
CA VAL A 458 -8.12 16.60 12.62
C VAL A 458 -9.05 15.90 11.63
N ARG A 459 -9.87 14.95 12.09
CA ARG A 459 -10.84 14.23 11.24
C ARG A 459 -11.90 15.17 10.68
N ASP A 460 -12.45 16.08 11.49
CA ASP A 460 -13.44 17.07 11.03
C ASP A 460 -12.85 18.01 9.98
N ALA A 461 -11.61 18.46 10.18
CA ALA A 461 -10.91 19.29 9.19
C ALA A 461 -10.63 18.51 7.88
N ALA A 462 -10.25 17.24 7.97
CA ALA A 462 -10.04 16.38 6.82
C ALA A 462 -11.33 16.19 6.01
N HIS A 463 -12.43 15.78 6.66
CA HIS A 463 -13.72 15.57 6.01
C HIS A 463 -14.26 16.86 5.36
N GLU A 464 -14.04 18.03 5.98
CA GLU A 464 -14.44 19.30 5.38
C GLU A 464 -13.68 19.58 4.08
N TRP A 465 -12.34 19.42 4.08
CA TRP A 465 -11.53 19.62 2.88
C TRP A 465 -11.83 18.58 1.79
N GLU A 466 -12.06 17.34 2.15
CA GLU A 466 -12.41 16.27 1.21
C GLU A 466 -13.76 16.55 0.53
N ARG A 467 -14.76 16.99 1.30
CA ARG A 467 -16.05 17.40 0.73
C ARG A 467 -15.93 18.63 -0.20
N ARG A 468 -15.10 19.62 0.18
CA ARG A 468 -14.85 20.80 -0.68
C ARG A 468 -14.12 20.40 -1.96
N SER A 469 -13.12 19.56 -1.83
CA SER A 469 -12.34 19.05 -2.96
C SER A 469 -13.18 18.20 -3.91
N ALA A 470 -14.06 17.35 -3.40
CA ALA A 470 -14.98 16.56 -4.23
C ALA A 470 -15.96 17.47 -5.03
N LYS A 471 -16.49 18.52 -4.39
CA LYS A 471 -17.31 19.52 -5.10
C LYS A 471 -16.51 20.26 -6.17
N LEU A 472 -15.25 20.59 -5.89
CA LEU A 472 -14.36 21.25 -6.84
C LEU A 472 -14.08 20.35 -8.05
N VAL A 473 -13.77 19.06 -7.84
CA VAL A 473 -13.58 18.07 -8.91
C VAL A 473 -14.81 18.07 -9.83
N THR A 474 -16.01 17.90 -9.28
CA THR A 474 -17.26 17.90 -10.04
C THR A 474 -17.50 19.22 -10.80
N ALA A 475 -17.24 20.36 -10.16
CA ALA A 475 -17.42 21.68 -10.79
C ALA A 475 -16.42 21.92 -11.94
N SER A 476 -15.28 21.26 -11.90
CA SER A 476 -14.19 21.42 -12.89
C SER A 476 -14.23 20.38 -14.02
N ALA A 477 -15.20 19.47 -14.04
CA ALA A 477 -15.29 18.37 -15.01
C ALA A 477 -15.41 18.81 -16.48
N ARG A 478 -15.72 20.10 -16.75
CA ARG A 478 -15.82 20.64 -18.13
C ARG A 478 -14.59 21.44 -18.57
N GLN A 479 -13.58 21.54 -17.73
CA GLN A 479 -12.31 22.21 -18.07
C GLN A 479 -11.51 21.36 -19.06
N SER A 480 -10.50 21.96 -19.70
CA SER A 480 -9.45 21.18 -20.34
C SER A 480 -8.65 20.36 -19.32
N ALA A 481 -7.95 19.32 -19.76
CA ALA A 481 -7.10 18.51 -18.86
C ALA A 481 -6.03 19.35 -18.14
N GLU A 482 -5.46 20.34 -18.83
CA GLU A 482 -4.47 21.26 -18.27
C GLU A 482 -5.08 22.18 -17.19
N GLU A 483 -6.23 22.80 -17.49
CA GLU A 483 -6.94 23.65 -16.53
C GLU A 483 -7.43 22.86 -15.32
N PHE A 484 -7.92 21.64 -15.52
CA PHE A 484 -8.32 20.74 -14.45
C PHE A 484 -7.13 20.39 -13.53
N ALA A 485 -6.01 19.97 -14.11
CA ALA A 485 -4.79 19.69 -13.36
C ALA A 485 -4.30 20.92 -12.59
N GLN A 486 -4.36 22.12 -13.19
CA GLN A 486 -4.00 23.36 -12.52
C GLN A 486 -4.95 23.68 -11.36
N THR A 487 -6.27 23.50 -11.55
CA THR A 487 -7.27 23.70 -10.50
C THR A 487 -7.01 22.78 -9.30
N LEU A 488 -6.66 21.51 -9.53
CA LEU A 488 -6.33 20.57 -8.47
C LEU A 488 -5.01 20.92 -7.77
N ARG A 489 -3.97 21.37 -8.49
CA ARG A 489 -2.72 21.86 -7.89
C ARG A 489 -2.96 23.07 -6.96
N GLU A 490 -3.78 24.01 -7.39
CA GLU A 490 -4.14 25.16 -6.56
C GLU A 490 -4.93 24.76 -5.31
N ASN A 491 -5.84 23.79 -5.44
CA ASN A 491 -6.55 23.21 -4.30
C ASN A 491 -5.57 22.56 -3.31
N ALA A 492 -4.62 21.78 -3.80
CA ALA A 492 -3.60 21.16 -2.97
C ALA A 492 -2.78 22.20 -2.17
N GLY A 493 -2.41 23.32 -2.82
CA GLY A 493 -1.75 24.45 -2.14
C GLY A 493 -2.59 25.04 -1.01
N ARG A 494 -3.90 25.22 -1.21
CA ARG A 494 -4.83 25.74 -0.18
C ARG A 494 -4.97 24.74 0.99
N VAL A 495 -5.13 23.46 0.69
CA VAL A 495 -5.20 22.40 1.73
C VAL A 495 -3.93 22.37 2.56
N LEU A 496 -2.75 22.39 1.92
CA LEU A 496 -1.47 22.39 2.66
C LEU A 496 -1.28 23.65 3.52
N ALA A 497 -1.73 24.80 3.04
CA ALA A 497 -1.69 26.04 3.83
C ALA A 497 -2.56 25.91 5.09
N ASP A 498 -3.79 25.43 4.96
CA ASP A 498 -4.69 25.23 6.11
C ASP A 498 -4.18 24.11 7.04
N TRP A 499 -3.57 23.06 6.50
CA TRP A 499 -2.97 21.98 7.30
C TRP A 499 -1.79 22.48 8.14
N ARG A 500 -1.01 23.42 7.61
CA ARG A 500 0.04 24.11 8.37
C ARG A 500 -0.54 25.01 9.47
N GLU A 501 -1.64 25.71 9.20
CA GLU A 501 -2.37 26.49 10.20
C GLU A 501 -3.02 25.58 11.25
N LEU A 502 -3.56 24.42 10.85
CA LEU A 502 -4.08 23.41 11.78
C LEU A 502 -3.02 22.95 12.76
N HIS A 503 -1.80 22.66 12.28
CA HIS A 503 -0.66 22.33 13.15
C HIS A 503 -0.43 23.42 14.22
N GLY A 504 -0.44 24.70 13.84
CA GLY A 504 -0.31 25.81 14.77
C GLY A 504 -1.48 25.89 15.77
N ARG A 505 -2.72 25.67 15.31
CA ARG A 505 -3.90 25.59 16.19
C ARG A 505 -3.80 24.45 17.21
N LEU A 506 -3.36 23.26 16.78
CA LEU A 506 -3.18 22.10 17.66
C LEU A 506 -2.12 22.36 18.73
N LEU A 507 -1.03 23.05 18.41
CA LEU A 507 -0.03 23.47 19.39
C LEU A 507 -0.61 24.43 20.43
N SER A 508 -1.41 25.42 20.00
CA SER A 508 -2.00 26.40 20.92
C SER A 508 -3.06 25.80 21.86
N VAL A 509 -3.72 24.72 21.44
CA VAL A 509 -4.63 23.96 22.31
C VAL A 509 -3.86 23.27 23.44
N ASN A 510 -2.57 22.98 23.23
CA ASN A 510 -1.73 22.23 24.15
C ASN A 510 -0.84 23.11 25.06
N ASP A 511 -0.85 24.43 24.93
CA ASP A 511 0.07 25.32 25.68
C ASP A 511 -0.46 25.75 27.08
N GLY A 512 -1.48 25.07 27.60
CA GLY A 512 -1.89 25.11 29.01
C GLY A 512 -2.88 26.21 29.40
N ASP A 513 -3.20 27.17 28.57
CA ASP A 513 -4.20 28.21 28.85
C ASP A 513 -5.64 27.81 28.55
N ARG A 514 -5.82 26.74 27.79
CA ARG A 514 -7.12 26.10 27.57
C ARG A 514 -7.06 24.70 28.14
N ARG A 515 -7.71 24.50 29.29
CA ARG A 515 -7.94 23.17 29.81
C ARG A 515 -8.62 22.35 28.71
N ILE A 516 -7.86 21.44 28.08
CA ILE A 516 -8.46 20.32 27.39
C ILE A 516 -9.23 19.62 28.49
N ASP A 517 -10.54 19.55 28.35
CA ASP A 517 -11.39 18.87 29.33
C ASP A 517 -11.12 17.38 29.21
N TYR A 518 -10.13 16.90 29.96
CA TYR A 518 -9.74 15.48 30.02
C TYR A 518 -10.81 14.63 30.70
N ASP A 519 -11.83 15.24 31.34
CA ASP A 519 -12.91 14.52 32.01
C ASP A 519 -13.88 13.87 30.98
N GLY A 520 -13.90 14.35 29.74
CA GLY A 520 -14.59 13.70 28.62
C GLY A 520 -13.73 12.70 27.84
N ALA A 521 -12.42 12.73 27.97
CA ALA A 521 -11.55 11.76 27.35
C ALA A 521 -11.62 10.45 28.15
N HIS A 522 -11.98 9.36 27.49
CA HIS A 522 -11.97 8.00 28.06
C HIS A 522 -10.62 7.73 28.75
N ARG A 523 -10.53 8.02 30.06
CA ARG A 523 -9.57 7.32 30.88
C ARG A 523 -10.02 5.87 30.87
N PRO A 524 -9.17 4.90 30.48
CA PRO A 524 -9.43 3.53 30.92
C PRO A 524 -9.59 3.64 32.44
N ALA A 525 -10.78 3.27 32.95
CA ALA A 525 -11.00 3.27 34.37
C ALA A 525 -9.82 2.55 35.01
N ALA A 526 -9.13 3.20 35.95
CA ALA A 526 -7.94 2.64 36.61
C ALA A 526 -8.25 1.26 37.26
N ASP A 527 -9.52 0.97 37.45
CA ASP A 527 -10.07 -0.23 38.02
C ASP A 527 -10.17 -1.45 37.09
N LYS A 528 -9.83 -1.28 35.77
CA LYS A 528 -9.83 -2.38 34.77
C LYS A 528 -8.44 -2.80 34.30
N VAL A 529 -7.39 -2.36 34.97
CA VAL A 529 -6.06 -2.94 34.78
C VAL A 529 -6.04 -4.26 35.52
N GLU A 530 -6.50 -5.33 34.89
CA GLU A 530 -6.22 -6.68 35.38
C GLU A 530 -4.70 -6.84 35.47
N LYS A 531 -4.22 -7.12 36.67
CA LYS A 531 -2.83 -7.54 36.89
C LYS A 531 -2.65 -8.89 36.22
N TYR A 532 -1.91 -8.93 35.15
CA TYR A 532 -1.37 -10.16 34.56
C TYR A 532 -0.03 -10.50 35.23
#